data_d7c2146539f1440b8a9f3c7d32a6a7bf
#
_entry.id   d7c2146539f1440b8a9f3c7d32a6a7bf
#
_cell.length_a   1.000
_cell.length_b   1.000
_cell.length_c   1.000
_cell.angle_alpha   90.00
_cell.angle_beta   90.00
_cell.angle_gamma   90.00
#
_symmetry.space_group_name_H-M   'P 1'
#
loop_
_entity.id
_entity.type
_entity.pdbx_description
1 polymer ?
#
loop_
_entity_poly.entity_id
_entity_poly.type
_entity_poly.pdbx_seq_one_letter_code
_entity_poly.pdbx_strand_id
1 'polypeptide(L)'
;MAADITPIAVLLMAYGGPGKLADVEPYLMDVRGGRATKPQLVEEIRTRYARIGGGSPILGHTRAQAAGVERVLGKGFRTYVGMRHWHPYIKDTVDEIRRGGHDRLVGVVMAPHYSSMSVGAYEKKLLDAVAQNVTQALQRFPRPKDVQVVFTAHSLPQKILAAGDPYTVEFGNSCEAVARRLRLPDWHVAYQSAGATADPWLGPAAADVITDLARAGSDSVLLVPIGFVCDHVEILYDIDIEYQALAKRVGVQIERTDSLNDSPGLIAAVADVVRHAAAERGWV
;
A
#
# COMPACT_ATOMS: atom_id res chain seq x y z
N MET A 1 20.93 13.78 37.86
CA MET A 1 21.03 12.77 36.76
C MET A 1 19.65 12.74 36.13
N ALA A 2 19.52 13.17 34.85
CA ALA A 2 18.28 13.00 34.12
C ALA A 2 18.05 11.47 34.02
N ALA A 3 16.90 10.99 34.46
CA ALA A 3 16.50 9.60 34.23
C ALA A 3 16.57 9.35 32.73
N ASP A 4 17.30 8.32 32.30
CA ASP A 4 17.34 7.88 30.92
C ASP A 4 15.91 7.39 30.57
N ILE A 5 15.10 8.27 29.99
CA ILE A 5 13.72 7.94 29.64
C ILE A 5 13.82 6.97 28.44
N THR A 6 13.39 5.73 28.66
CA THR A 6 13.33 4.73 27.57
C THR A 6 12.51 5.31 26.40
N PRO A 7 13.05 5.29 25.17
CA PRO A 7 12.33 5.82 24.01
C PRO A 7 10.97 5.13 23.82
N ILE A 8 10.01 5.84 23.27
CA ILE A 8 8.73 5.26 22.85
C ILE A 8 9.00 4.35 21.65
N ALA A 9 8.60 3.08 21.75
CA ALA A 9 8.68 2.16 20.62
C ALA A 9 7.60 2.51 19.58
N VAL A 10 7.96 2.44 18.30
CA VAL A 10 7.05 2.62 17.16
C VAL A 10 7.15 1.38 16.28
N LEU A 11 6.06 0.62 16.18
CA LEU A 11 6.01 -0.60 15.37
C LEU A 11 5.27 -0.32 14.06
N LEU A 12 5.99 -0.30 12.95
CA LEU A 12 5.41 -0.27 11.61
C LEU A 12 5.02 -1.70 11.21
N MET A 13 3.73 -1.91 10.97
CA MET A 13 3.14 -3.22 10.66
C MET A 13 2.72 -3.27 9.20
N ALA A 14 3.25 -4.22 8.44
CA ALA A 14 2.88 -4.45 7.05
C ALA A 14 2.43 -5.90 6.81
N TYR A 15 1.90 -6.17 5.62
CA TYR A 15 1.36 -7.49 5.28
C TYR A 15 2.45 -8.57 5.27
N GLY A 16 3.61 -8.25 4.69
CA GLY A 16 4.71 -9.19 4.48
C GLY A 16 4.67 -9.86 3.12
N GLY A 17 5.74 -10.54 2.80
CA GLY A 17 5.88 -11.28 1.55
C GLY A 17 7.14 -12.14 1.55
N PRO A 18 7.23 -13.17 0.67
CA PRO A 18 8.37 -14.06 0.62
C PRO A 18 9.65 -13.31 0.21
N GLY A 19 10.74 -13.57 0.89
CA GLY A 19 12.05 -12.93 0.61
C GLY A 19 12.78 -13.55 -0.58
N LYS A 20 12.43 -14.78 -0.95
CA LYS A 20 12.99 -15.56 -2.07
C LYS A 20 11.99 -16.58 -2.57
N LEU A 21 12.21 -17.15 -3.75
CA LEU A 21 11.28 -18.11 -4.39
C LEU A 21 11.00 -19.36 -3.53
N ALA A 22 11.99 -19.82 -2.74
CA ALA A 22 11.79 -20.94 -1.83
C ALA A 22 10.81 -20.64 -0.69
N ASP A 23 10.60 -19.37 -0.36
CA ASP A 23 9.70 -18.93 0.71
C ASP A 23 8.24 -18.85 0.26
N VAL A 24 7.93 -18.96 -1.03
CA VAL A 24 6.58 -18.76 -1.57
C VAL A 24 5.58 -19.75 -0.99
N GLU A 25 5.89 -21.02 -0.96
CA GLU A 25 4.98 -22.06 -0.45
C GLU A 25 4.70 -21.91 1.05
N PRO A 26 5.72 -21.79 1.95
CA PRO A 26 5.45 -21.58 3.36
C PRO A 26 4.76 -20.23 3.64
N TYR A 27 5.05 -19.17 2.88
CA TYR A 27 4.33 -17.90 2.96
C TYR A 27 2.84 -18.07 2.63
N LEU A 28 2.51 -18.76 1.54
CA LEU A 28 1.12 -19.04 1.18
C LEU A 28 0.39 -19.90 2.22
N MET A 29 1.10 -20.82 2.87
CA MET A 29 0.56 -21.60 3.97
C MET A 29 0.23 -20.70 5.17
N ASP A 30 1.10 -19.75 5.51
CA ASP A 30 0.84 -18.78 6.59
C ASP A 30 -0.38 -17.90 6.26
N VAL A 31 -0.42 -17.27 5.08
CA VAL A 31 -1.56 -16.45 4.61
C VAL A 31 -2.89 -17.21 4.69
N ARG A 32 -2.87 -18.53 4.47
CA ARG A 32 -4.05 -19.39 4.49
C ARG A 32 -4.35 -20.02 5.87
N GLY A 33 -3.67 -19.54 6.92
CA GLY A 33 -3.88 -20.03 8.29
C GLY A 33 -3.48 -21.49 8.46
N GLY A 34 -2.34 -21.91 7.89
CA GLY A 34 -1.79 -23.26 7.96
C GLY A 34 -2.37 -24.24 6.94
N ARG A 35 -3.30 -23.83 6.08
CA ARG A 35 -3.89 -24.71 5.05
C ARG A 35 -2.98 -24.82 3.83
N ALA A 36 -2.71 -26.04 3.38
CA ALA A 36 -1.91 -26.30 2.19
C ALA A 36 -2.50 -25.60 0.94
N THR A 37 -1.61 -25.13 0.09
CA THR A 37 -1.95 -24.53 -1.20
C THR A 37 -1.78 -25.57 -2.31
N LYS A 38 -2.67 -25.55 -3.30
CA LYS A 38 -2.55 -26.45 -4.46
C LYS A 38 -1.23 -26.20 -5.18
N PRO A 39 -0.46 -27.25 -5.58
CA PRO A 39 0.85 -27.08 -6.22
C PRO A 39 0.85 -26.15 -7.44
N GLN A 40 -0.22 -26.21 -8.24
CA GLN A 40 -0.37 -25.34 -9.41
C GLN A 40 -0.41 -23.86 -9.03
N LEU A 41 -1.15 -23.51 -7.96
CA LEU A 41 -1.22 -22.14 -7.46
C LEU A 41 0.11 -21.70 -6.84
N VAL A 42 0.82 -22.60 -6.15
CA VAL A 42 2.17 -22.30 -5.63
C VAL A 42 3.11 -21.93 -6.78
N GLU A 43 3.08 -22.71 -7.88
CA GLU A 43 3.97 -22.45 -9.02
C GLU A 43 3.58 -21.17 -9.78
N GLU A 44 2.29 -20.91 -9.91
CA GLU A 44 1.81 -19.63 -10.47
C GLU A 44 2.34 -18.44 -9.66
N ILE A 45 2.16 -18.44 -8.34
CA ILE A 45 2.65 -17.35 -7.47
C ILE A 45 4.18 -17.27 -7.48
N ARG A 46 4.88 -18.42 -7.50
CA ARG A 46 6.34 -18.45 -7.63
C ARG A 46 6.80 -17.79 -8.94
N THR A 47 6.10 -18.04 -10.02
CA THR A 47 6.36 -17.39 -11.32
C THR A 47 6.16 -15.87 -11.24
N ARG A 48 5.12 -15.39 -10.57
CA ARG A 48 4.91 -13.94 -10.34
C ARG A 48 6.10 -13.33 -9.60
N TYR A 49 6.52 -13.94 -8.49
CA TYR A 49 7.69 -13.45 -7.75
C TYR A 49 9.00 -13.54 -8.54
N ALA A 50 9.20 -14.59 -9.33
CA ALA A 50 10.36 -14.71 -10.21
C ALA A 50 10.46 -13.54 -11.20
N ARG A 51 9.33 -13.10 -11.76
CA ARG A 51 9.24 -11.99 -12.74
C ARG A 51 9.50 -10.60 -12.13
N ILE A 52 9.35 -10.45 -10.81
CA ILE A 52 9.63 -9.19 -10.11
C ILE A 52 10.96 -9.20 -9.33
N GLY A 53 11.86 -10.14 -9.65
CA GLY A 53 13.20 -10.20 -9.03
C GLY A 53 13.41 -11.29 -7.99
N GLY A 54 12.47 -12.23 -7.83
CA GLY A 54 12.62 -13.43 -7.01
C GLY A 54 12.13 -13.34 -5.57
N GLY A 55 11.62 -12.18 -5.14
CA GLY A 55 11.07 -11.96 -3.80
C GLY A 55 10.25 -10.68 -3.71
N SER A 56 9.60 -10.47 -2.57
CA SER A 56 8.84 -9.25 -2.30
C SER A 56 9.77 -8.13 -1.80
N PRO A 57 9.70 -6.91 -2.35
CA PRO A 57 10.46 -5.77 -1.87
C PRO A 57 9.85 -5.14 -0.59
N ILE A 58 8.66 -5.56 -0.15
CA ILE A 58 7.88 -4.90 0.91
C ILE A 58 8.65 -4.75 2.23
N LEU A 59 9.47 -5.75 2.61
CA LEU A 59 10.27 -5.66 3.83
C LEU A 59 11.35 -4.56 3.72
N GLY A 60 11.98 -4.45 2.55
CA GLY A 60 12.98 -3.39 2.28
C GLY A 60 12.35 -2.00 2.38
N HIS A 61 11.21 -1.80 1.73
CA HIS A 61 10.47 -0.54 1.81
C HIS A 61 10.02 -0.21 3.23
N THR A 62 9.44 -1.18 3.95
CA THR A 62 8.99 -0.94 5.33
C THR A 62 10.15 -0.60 6.27
N ARG A 63 11.32 -1.20 6.09
CA ARG A 63 12.53 -0.84 6.84
C ARG A 63 13.04 0.58 6.51
N ALA A 64 13.02 0.97 5.25
CA ALA A 64 13.37 2.32 4.83
C ALA A 64 12.39 3.36 5.41
N GLN A 65 11.10 3.05 5.38
CA GLN A 65 10.04 3.86 6.03
C GLN A 65 10.31 3.99 7.54
N ALA A 66 10.58 2.89 8.24
CA ALA A 66 10.87 2.89 9.67
C ALA A 66 12.10 3.77 10.00
N ALA A 67 13.20 3.60 9.28
CA ALA A 67 14.40 4.41 9.45
C ALA A 67 14.15 5.91 9.18
N GLY A 68 13.34 6.23 8.17
CA GLY A 68 12.92 7.60 7.87
C GLY A 68 12.08 8.20 9.01
N VAL A 69 11.09 7.47 9.50
CA VAL A 69 10.23 7.88 10.61
C VAL A 69 11.05 8.10 11.89
N GLU A 70 11.95 7.16 12.24
CA GLU A 70 12.84 7.32 13.41
C GLU A 70 13.66 8.61 13.34
N ARG A 71 14.23 8.90 12.17
CA ARG A 71 15.01 10.12 11.93
C ARG A 71 14.19 11.39 12.15
N VAL A 72 12.94 11.41 11.67
CA VAL A 72 12.03 12.55 11.81
C VAL A 72 11.52 12.73 13.23
N LEU A 73 11.27 11.61 13.93
CA LEU A 73 10.80 11.62 15.32
C LEU A 73 11.91 12.00 16.33
N GLY A 74 13.16 11.62 16.04
CA GLY A 74 14.32 11.91 16.89
C GLY A 74 14.49 10.97 18.08
N LYS A 75 15.39 11.32 18.99
CA LYS A 75 15.89 10.44 20.07
C LYS A 75 14.85 9.93 21.07
N GLY A 76 13.67 10.55 21.13
CA GLY A 76 12.58 10.12 22.02
C GLY A 76 11.82 8.87 21.52
N PHE A 77 12.16 8.37 20.33
CA PHE A 77 11.46 7.26 19.66
C PHE A 77 12.45 6.24 19.11
N ARG A 78 12.00 4.98 19.05
CA ARG A 78 12.72 3.87 18.41
C ARG A 78 11.77 3.09 17.53
N THR A 79 12.11 2.92 16.25
CA THR A 79 11.24 2.24 15.28
C THR A 79 11.58 0.76 15.14
N TYR A 80 10.55 -0.02 14.89
CA TYR A 80 10.58 -1.46 14.67
C TYR A 80 9.68 -1.82 13.48
N VAL A 81 9.94 -2.96 12.86
CA VAL A 81 9.15 -3.46 11.71
C VAL A 81 8.63 -4.85 12.05
N GLY A 82 7.32 -5.05 11.85
CA GLY A 82 6.68 -6.34 12.01
C GLY A 82 5.78 -6.67 10.82
N MET A 83 5.86 -7.92 10.34
CA MET A 83 5.07 -8.42 9.24
C MET A 83 3.95 -9.33 9.75
N ARG A 84 2.77 -9.25 9.11
CA ARG A 84 1.63 -10.10 9.47
C ARG A 84 1.86 -11.54 9.05
N HIS A 85 2.36 -11.76 7.85
CA HIS A 85 2.40 -13.08 7.23
C HIS A 85 3.79 -13.57 6.84
N TRP A 86 4.87 -12.86 7.21
CA TRP A 86 6.24 -13.31 7.00
C TRP A 86 7.20 -12.69 8.01
N HIS A 87 8.46 -13.08 7.97
CA HIS A 87 9.48 -12.57 8.88
C HIS A 87 9.90 -11.11 8.57
N PRO A 88 10.21 -10.33 9.64
CA PRO A 88 10.00 -10.60 11.06
C PRO A 88 8.50 -10.53 11.41
N TYR A 89 7.99 -11.53 12.10
CA TYR A 89 6.58 -11.51 12.51
C TYR A 89 6.32 -10.42 13.55
N ILE A 90 5.13 -9.82 13.50
CA ILE A 90 4.68 -8.82 14.49
C ILE A 90 4.87 -9.33 15.92
N LYS A 91 4.53 -10.60 16.18
CA LYS A 91 4.69 -11.20 17.51
C LYS A 91 6.14 -11.18 17.98
N ASP A 92 7.06 -11.63 17.14
CA ASP A 92 8.48 -11.72 17.46
C ASP A 92 9.07 -10.33 17.72
N THR A 93 8.63 -9.34 16.92
CA THR A 93 9.03 -7.93 17.08
C THR A 93 8.48 -7.32 18.36
N VAL A 94 7.24 -7.64 18.76
CA VAL A 94 6.69 -7.20 20.07
C VAL A 94 7.50 -7.79 21.21
N ASP A 95 7.93 -9.06 21.13
CA ASP A 95 8.77 -9.68 22.13
C ASP A 95 10.19 -9.06 22.18
N GLU A 96 10.73 -8.62 21.04
CA GLU A 96 11.95 -7.83 20.96
C GLU A 96 11.81 -6.47 21.68
N ILE A 97 10.73 -5.74 21.39
CA ILE A 97 10.41 -4.45 21.99
C ILE A 97 10.33 -4.59 23.53
N ARG A 98 9.63 -5.61 24.03
CA ARG A 98 9.52 -5.90 25.47
C ARG A 98 10.88 -6.20 26.10
N ARG A 99 11.70 -7.03 25.46
CA ARG A 99 13.06 -7.34 25.93
C ARG A 99 13.98 -6.12 25.92
N GLY A 100 13.72 -5.15 25.02
CA GLY A 100 14.38 -3.86 24.99
C GLY A 100 13.96 -2.89 26.12
N GLY A 101 13.03 -3.29 26.99
CA GLY A 101 12.59 -2.49 28.13
C GLY A 101 11.63 -1.35 27.76
N HIS A 102 11.03 -1.37 26.57
CA HIS A 102 10.04 -0.37 26.17
C HIS A 102 8.69 -0.66 26.83
N ASP A 103 8.18 0.31 27.57
CA ASP A 103 6.88 0.28 28.25
C ASP A 103 5.76 1.02 27.49
N ARG A 104 6.15 1.79 26.44
CA ARG A 104 5.27 2.57 25.60
C ARG A 104 5.45 2.16 24.14
N LEU A 105 4.35 1.84 23.46
CA LEU A 105 4.36 1.37 22.08
C LEU A 105 3.24 2.03 21.26
N VAL A 106 3.61 2.64 20.15
CA VAL A 106 2.67 3.08 19.09
C VAL A 106 2.76 2.09 17.93
N GLY A 107 1.65 1.42 17.60
CA GLY A 107 1.54 0.56 16.41
C GLY A 107 0.93 1.33 15.24
N VAL A 108 1.58 1.27 14.07
CA VAL A 108 1.10 1.88 12.84
C VAL A 108 0.92 0.81 11.76
N VAL A 109 -0.30 0.65 11.25
CA VAL A 109 -0.57 -0.24 10.13
C VAL A 109 -0.22 0.50 8.84
N MET A 110 0.71 -0.06 8.05
CA MET A 110 1.17 0.51 6.78
C MET A 110 0.18 0.14 5.65
N ALA A 111 -1.09 0.58 5.83
CA ALA A 111 -2.15 0.48 4.84
C ALA A 111 -2.88 1.83 4.77
N PRO A 112 -3.19 2.37 3.57
CA PRO A 112 -3.61 3.75 3.43
C PRO A 112 -5.05 4.04 3.88
N HIS A 113 -5.91 3.03 3.99
CA HIS A 113 -7.35 3.21 4.09
C HIS A 113 -7.99 2.66 5.37
N TYR A 114 -7.40 2.88 6.52
CA TYR A 114 -8.13 2.67 7.78
C TYR A 114 -7.49 3.44 8.93
N SER A 115 -8.15 4.48 9.39
CA SER A 115 -7.98 5.00 10.75
C SER A 115 -9.14 5.92 11.11
N SER A 116 -9.97 5.51 12.04
CA SER A 116 -11.02 6.33 12.64
C SER A 116 -10.50 7.47 13.54
N MET A 117 -9.18 7.66 13.67
CA MET A 117 -8.61 8.50 14.74
C MET A 117 -7.58 9.56 14.34
N SER A 118 -7.31 9.83 13.05
CA SER A 118 -6.37 10.92 12.68
C SER A 118 -6.75 11.61 11.40
N VAL A 119 -7.70 12.52 11.50
CA VAL A 119 -8.25 13.21 10.34
C VAL A 119 -7.60 14.59 10.21
N GLY A 120 -7.24 14.99 8.99
CA GLY A 120 -6.99 16.36 8.57
C GLY A 120 -5.55 16.68 8.18
N ALA A 121 -4.60 16.79 9.10
CA ALA A 121 -3.24 17.25 8.77
C ALA A 121 -2.36 16.16 8.14
N TYR A 122 -2.55 14.90 8.55
CA TYR A 122 -1.76 13.75 8.08
C TYR A 122 -2.24 13.30 6.71
N GLU A 123 -3.55 13.23 6.55
CA GLU A 123 -4.21 12.96 5.26
C GLU A 123 -3.76 13.97 4.22
N LYS A 124 -3.67 15.27 4.58
CA LYS A 124 -3.21 16.31 3.67
C LYS A 124 -1.82 16.02 3.11
N LYS A 125 -0.84 15.68 3.95
CA LYS A 125 0.54 15.38 3.51
C LYS A 125 0.62 14.16 2.60
N LEU A 126 -0.13 13.10 2.95
CA LEU A 126 -0.21 11.89 2.15
C LEU A 126 -0.82 12.18 0.78
N LEU A 127 -1.96 12.88 0.76
CA LEU A 127 -2.66 13.24 -0.48
C LEU A 127 -1.87 14.23 -1.34
N ASP A 128 -1.11 15.16 -0.72
CA ASP A 128 -0.20 16.05 -1.44
C ASP A 128 0.93 15.27 -2.11
N ALA A 129 1.50 14.26 -1.45
CA ALA A 129 2.53 13.40 -2.02
C ALA A 129 1.98 12.55 -3.20
N VAL A 130 0.77 11.98 -3.06
CA VAL A 130 0.10 11.28 -4.17
C VAL A 130 -0.18 12.23 -5.33
N ALA A 131 -0.71 13.42 -5.06
CA ALA A 131 -0.99 14.42 -6.10
C ALA A 131 0.28 14.85 -6.85
N GLN A 132 1.42 14.97 -6.15
CA GLN A 132 2.71 15.24 -6.78
C GLN A 132 3.12 14.10 -7.73
N ASN A 133 2.99 12.83 -7.30
CA ASN A 133 3.30 11.66 -8.13
C ASN A 133 2.39 11.61 -9.38
N VAL A 134 1.10 11.92 -9.23
CA VAL A 134 0.17 12.02 -10.37
C VAL A 134 0.61 13.10 -11.34
N THR A 135 0.94 14.29 -10.84
CA THR A 135 1.41 15.42 -11.68
C THR A 135 2.66 15.05 -12.47
N GLN A 136 3.63 14.38 -11.83
CA GLN A 136 4.86 13.93 -12.49
C GLN A 136 4.58 12.84 -13.54
N ALA A 137 3.73 11.87 -13.22
CA ALA A 137 3.39 10.78 -14.14
C ALA A 137 2.62 11.25 -15.37
N LEU A 138 1.72 12.23 -15.22
CA LEU A 138 1.01 12.84 -16.35
C LEU A 138 1.95 13.44 -17.38
N GLN A 139 3.13 13.96 -16.98
CA GLN A 139 4.13 14.51 -17.92
C GLN A 139 4.81 13.44 -18.80
N ARG A 140 4.63 12.15 -18.51
CA ARG A 140 5.13 11.04 -19.34
C ARG A 140 4.29 10.82 -20.59
N PHE A 141 3.11 11.44 -20.69
CA PHE A 141 2.21 11.32 -21.83
C PHE A 141 2.36 12.50 -22.79
N PRO A 142 2.25 12.25 -24.10
CA PRO A 142 2.31 13.34 -25.11
C PRO A 142 1.20 14.38 -24.95
N ARG A 143 0.02 13.96 -24.45
CA ARG A 143 -1.16 14.79 -24.25
C ARG A 143 -1.71 14.60 -22.82
N PRO A 144 -1.07 15.22 -21.80
CA PRO A 144 -1.43 15.04 -20.40
C PRO A 144 -2.90 15.33 -20.06
N LYS A 145 -3.56 16.21 -20.82
CA LYS A 145 -4.96 16.62 -20.58
C LYS A 145 -5.98 15.57 -21.05
N ASP A 146 -5.58 14.69 -21.96
CA ASP A 146 -6.46 13.66 -22.55
C ASP A 146 -6.33 12.31 -21.81
N VAL A 147 -5.46 12.25 -20.80
CA VAL A 147 -5.18 11.03 -20.05
C VAL A 147 -6.33 10.70 -19.11
N GLN A 148 -6.83 9.48 -19.19
CA GLN A 148 -7.81 8.96 -18.24
C GLN A 148 -7.11 8.51 -16.96
N VAL A 149 -7.46 9.12 -15.84
CA VAL A 149 -6.87 8.80 -14.52
C VAL A 149 -7.73 7.74 -13.83
N VAL A 150 -7.12 6.61 -13.47
CA VAL A 150 -7.78 5.50 -12.78
C VAL A 150 -7.10 5.25 -11.44
N PHE A 151 -7.79 5.57 -10.36
CA PHE A 151 -7.34 5.24 -9.01
C PHE A 151 -7.61 3.78 -8.70
N THR A 152 -6.63 3.08 -8.14
CA THR A 152 -6.79 1.66 -7.81
C THR A 152 -6.49 1.35 -6.34
N ALA A 153 -7.21 0.33 -5.83
CA ALA A 153 -6.98 -0.28 -4.53
C ALA A 153 -7.17 -1.80 -4.61
N HIS A 154 -6.73 -2.53 -3.58
CA HIS A 154 -6.93 -3.97 -3.52
C HIS A 154 -8.42 -4.31 -3.47
N SER A 155 -8.86 -5.27 -4.27
CA SER A 155 -10.22 -5.80 -4.17
C SER A 155 -10.38 -6.62 -2.90
N LEU A 156 -11.51 -6.49 -2.24
CA LEU A 156 -11.89 -7.28 -1.07
C LEU A 156 -13.19 -8.02 -1.35
N PRO A 157 -13.49 -9.13 -0.63
CA PRO A 157 -14.76 -9.82 -0.79
C PRO A 157 -15.95 -8.88 -0.50
N GLN A 158 -16.97 -8.87 -1.36
CA GLN A 158 -18.13 -7.96 -1.25
C GLN A 158 -18.87 -8.06 0.09
N LYS A 159 -18.74 -9.16 0.82
CA LYS A 159 -19.35 -9.33 2.15
C LYS A 159 -18.94 -8.26 3.17
N ILE A 160 -17.83 -7.53 2.94
CA ILE A 160 -17.44 -6.40 3.79
C ILE A 160 -18.47 -5.26 3.75
N LEU A 161 -19.16 -5.07 2.62
CA LEU A 161 -20.20 -4.05 2.48
C LEU A 161 -21.39 -4.32 3.42
N ALA A 162 -21.79 -5.58 3.53
CA ALA A 162 -22.86 -5.97 4.45
C ALA A 162 -22.44 -5.84 5.93
N ALA A 163 -21.14 -5.88 6.22
CA ALA A 163 -20.59 -5.64 7.55
C ALA A 163 -20.43 -4.15 7.90
N GLY A 164 -20.75 -3.23 6.98
CA GLY A 164 -20.58 -1.80 7.18
C GLY A 164 -19.11 -1.35 7.22
N ASP A 165 -18.22 -2.11 6.58
CA ASP A 165 -16.79 -1.76 6.51
C ASP A 165 -16.62 -0.45 5.72
N PRO A 166 -15.89 0.55 6.23
CA PRO A 166 -15.73 1.85 5.58
C PRO A 166 -14.77 1.85 4.39
N TYR A 167 -14.12 0.75 4.07
CA TYR A 167 -13.03 0.66 3.09
C TYR A 167 -13.35 1.34 1.75
N THR A 168 -14.51 1.07 1.17
CA THR A 168 -14.90 1.64 -0.13
C THR A 168 -15.16 3.14 -0.05
N VAL A 169 -15.69 3.61 1.07
CA VAL A 169 -15.95 5.04 1.34
C VAL A 169 -14.62 5.77 1.53
N GLU A 170 -13.71 5.24 2.34
CA GLU A 170 -12.40 5.84 2.59
C GLU A 170 -11.53 5.87 1.32
N PHE A 171 -11.58 4.80 0.52
CA PHE A 171 -10.94 4.78 -0.79
C PHE A 171 -11.51 5.88 -1.71
N GLY A 172 -12.83 5.97 -1.83
CA GLY A 172 -13.50 7.00 -2.62
C GLY A 172 -13.15 8.42 -2.17
N ASN A 173 -13.19 8.69 -0.86
CA ASN A 173 -12.81 9.97 -0.26
C ASN A 173 -11.38 10.37 -0.62
N SER A 174 -10.45 9.44 -0.54
CA SER A 174 -9.03 9.66 -0.88
C SER A 174 -8.86 10.00 -2.37
N CYS A 175 -9.54 9.26 -3.25
CA CYS A 175 -9.52 9.52 -4.69
C CYS A 175 -10.07 10.92 -5.02
N GLU A 176 -11.25 11.24 -4.48
CA GLU A 176 -11.89 12.55 -4.66
C GLU A 176 -10.99 13.70 -4.16
N ALA A 177 -10.34 13.51 -3.01
CA ALA A 177 -9.46 14.52 -2.45
C ALA A 177 -8.24 14.80 -3.32
N VAL A 178 -7.63 13.78 -3.95
CA VAL A 178 -6.55 13.96 -4.93
C VAL A 178 -7.07 14.59 -6.22
N ALA A 179 -8.18 14.07 -6.76
CA ALA A 179 -8.79 14.59 -7.98
C ALA A 179 -9.13 16.08 -7.86
N ARG A 180 -9.68 16.51 -6.73
CA ARG A 180 -10.02 17.90 -6.43
C ARG A 180 -8.77 18.79 -6.36
N ARG A 181 -7.67 18.32 -5.71
CA ARG A 181 -6.39 19.04 -5.66
C ARG A 181 -5.82 19.31 -7.05
N LEU A 182 -5.91 18.33 -7.92
CA LEU A 182 -5.39 18.36 -9.28
C LEU A 182 -6.38 18.96 -10.28
N ARG A 183 -7.63 19.23 -9.88
CA ARG A 183 -8.72 19.66 -10.75
C ARG A 183 -8.89 18.73 -11.96
N LEU A 184 -8.83 17.42 -11.70
CA LEU A 184 -9.04 16.43 -12.75
C LEU A 184 -10.49 16.56 -13.28
N PRO A 185 -10.69 16.73 -14.59
CA PRO A 185 -12.02 16.91 -15.15
C PRO A 185 -12.83 15.62 -15.10
N ASP A 186 -12.15 14.49 -15.23
CA ASP A 186 -12.71 13.15 -15.21
C ASP A 186 -11.71 12.17 -14.59
N TRP A 187 -12.21 11.17 -13.86
CA TRP A 187 -11.41 10.14 -13.23
C TRP A 187 -12.27 8.94 -12.85
N HIS A 188 -11.63 7.80 -12.69
CA HIS A 188 -12.28 6.52 -12.41
C HIS A 188 -11.72 5.87 -11.16
N VAL A 189 -12.50 5.00 -10.55
CA VAL A 189 -12.04 4.08 -9.50
C VAL A 189 -12.12 2.64 -10.00
N ALA A 190 -11.16 1.83 -9.60
CA ALA A 190 -11.15 0.42 -9.92
C ALA A 190 -10.48 -0.38 -8.80
N TYR A 191 -10.75 -1.68 -8.79
CA TYR A 191 -10.14 -2.60 -7.84
C TYR A 191 -9.24 -3.60 -8.57
N GLN A 192 -8.15 -4.00 -7.95
CA GLN A 192 -7.18 -4.96 -8.50
C GLN A 192 -6.93 -6.12 -7.55
N SER A 193 -6.24 -7.14 -8.03
CA SER A 193 -5.70 -8.24 -7.19
C SER A 193 -6.77 -9.04 -6.44
N ALA A 194 -7.96 -9.19 -7.02
CA ALA A 194 -9.01 -10.03 -6.45
C ALA A 194 -8.49 -11.47 -6.23
N GLY A 195 -8.83 -12.05 -5.08
CA GLY A 195 -8.40 -13.41 -4.76
C GLY A 195 -9.10 -14.47 -5.61
N ALA A 196 -8.45 -15.61 -5.79
CA ALA A 196 -8.94 -16.76 -6.56
C ALA A 196 -9.97 -17.60 -5.76
N THR A 197 -11.00 -16.95 -5.18
CA THR A 197 -12.11 -17.62 -4.51
C THR A 197 -13.40 -17.46 -5.30
N ALA A 198 -14.39 -18.33 -5.02
CA ALA A 198 -15.70 -18.23 -5.66
C ALA A 198 -16.58 -17.10 -5.10
N ASP A 199 -16.16 -16.44 -4.03
CA ASP A 199 -16.87 -15.29 -3.46
C ASP A 199 -16.88 -14.12 -4.43
N PRO A 200 -17.94 -13.29 -4.48
CA PRO A 200 -17.91 -12.05 -5.22
C PRO A 200 -16.93 -11.04 -4.59
N TRP A 201 -16.17 -10.35 -5.43
CA TRP A 201 -15.17 -9.36 -5.05
C TRP A 201 -15.61 -7.95 -5.43
N LEU A 202 -15.06 -6.92 -4.76
CA LEU A 202 -15.32 -5.53 -5.11
C LEU A 202 -14.89 -5.23 -6.54
N GLY A 203 -15.69 -4.44 -7.25
CA GLY A 203 -15.46 -3.98 -8.62
C GLY A 203 -15.85 -2.50 -8.80
N PRO A 204 -15.63 -1.97 -10.01
CA PRO A 204 -15.17 -2.66 -11.22
C PRO A 204 -13.71 -3.11 -11.15
N ALA A 205 -13.35 -4.20 -11.86
CA ALA A 205 -11.97 -4.64 -11.94
C ALA A 205 -11.14 -3.68 -12.81
N ALA A 206 -9.89 -3.42 -12.43
CA ALA A 206 -9.03 -2.49 -13.15
C ALA A 206 -8.83 -2.89 -14.63
N ALA A 207 -8.73 -4.19 -14.92
CA ALA A 207 -8.63 -4.70 -16.29
C ALA A 207 -9.87 -4.37 -17.14
N ASP A 208 -11.07 -4.42 -16.54
CA ASP A 208 -12.32 -4.09 -17.23
C ASP A 208 -12.39 -2.59 -17.51
N VAL A 209 -12.05 -1.75 -16.53
CA VAL A 209 -12.01 -0.28 -16.71
C VAL A 209 -11.04 0.12 -17.82
N ILE A 210 -9.83 -0.45 -17.85
CA ILE A 210 -8.86 -0.21 -18.92
C ILE A 210 -9.44 -0.58 -20.30
N THR A 211 -10.11 -1.74 -20.38
CA THR A 211 -10.70 -2.23 -21.62
C THR A 211 -11.85 -1.35 -22.10
N ASP A 212 -12.70 -0.90 -21.17
CA ASP A 212 -13.85 -0.05 -21.49
C ASP A 212 -13.42 1.36 -21.92
N LEU A 213 -12.38 1.92 -21.28
CA LEU A 213 -11.77 3.19 -21.71
C LEU A 213 -11.18 3.08 -23.13
N ALA A 214 -10.50 1.99 -23.45
CA ALA A 214 -10.01 1.73 -24.81
C ALA A 214 -11.16 1.66 -25.82
N ARG A 215 -12.24 0.95 -25.52
CA ARG A 215 -13.44 0.89 -26.36
C ARG A 215 -14.13 2.24 -26.53
N ALA A 216 -14.07 3.09 -25.53
CA ALA A 216 -14.57 4.46 -25.60
C ALA A 216 -13.68 5.41 -26.42
N GLY A 217 -12.55 4.94 -26.94
CA GLY A 217 -11.62 5.70 -27.77
C GLY A 217 -10.50 6.41 -27.00
N SER A 218 -10.31 6.09 -25.73
CA SER A 218 -9.16 6.60 -24.97
C SER A 218 -7.88 5.88 -25.43
N ASP A 219 -6.80 6.62 -25.62
CA ASP A 219 -5.49 6.10 -26.02
C ASP A 219 -4.44 6.15 -24.89
N SER A 220 -4.80 6.77 -23.77
CA SER A 220 -3.88 7.04 -22.66
C SER A 220 -4.55 6.87 -21.29
N VAL A 221 -4.00 6.01 -20.44
CA VAL A 221 -4.49 5.73 -19.08
C VAL A 221 -3.35 5.85 -18.07
N LEU A 222 -3.57 6.61 -17.00
CA LEU A 222 -2.68 6.68 -15.84
C LEU A 222 -3.30 5.90 -14.69
N LEU A 223 -2.64 4.85 -14.23
CA LEU A 223 -3.01 4.11 -13.03
C LEU A 223 -2.40 4.77 -11.79
N VAL A 224 -3.23 5.02 -10.78
CA VAL A 224 -2.82 5.61 -9.50
C VAL A 224 -3.14 4.62 -8.39
N PRO A 225 -2.19 3.75 -7.99
CA PRO A 225 -2.42 2.72 -6.99
C PRO A 225 -2.43 3.30 -5.56
N ILE A 226 -3.35 4.24 -5.31
CA ILE A 226 -3.49 4.97 -4.05
C ILE A 226 -3.81 4.06 -2.86
N GLY A 227 -4.34 2.87 -3.11
CA GLY A 227 -4.62 1.85 -2.10
C GLY A 227 -3.37 1.16 -1.52
N PHE A 228 -2.17 1.59 -1.92
CA PHE A 228 -0.90 0.96 -1.52
C PHE A 228 0.14 2.02 -1.18
N VAL A 229 0.92 1.78 -0.12
CA VAL A 229 1.94 2.74 0.33
C VAL A 229 3.35 2.42 -0.18
N CYS A 230 3.56 1.26 -0.81
CA CYS A 230 4.87 0.87 -1.36
C CYS A 230 4.73 -0.16 -2.47
N ASP A 231 5.80 -0.30 -3.26
CA ASP A 231 5.91 -1.36 -4.27
C ASP A 231 5.91 -2.75 -3.63
N HIS A 232 5.17 -3.66 -4.23
CA HIS A 232 5.08 -5.07 -3.89
C HIS A 232 4.52 -5.85 -5.09
N VAL A 233 4.26 -7.15 -4.94
CA VAL A 233 3.87 -8.01 -6.07
C VAL A 233 2.65 -7.49 -6.84
N GLU A 234 1.64 -6.97 -6.16
CA GLU A 234 0.40 -6.48 -6.79
C GLU A 234 0.57 -5.16 -7.58
N ILE A 235 1.67 -4.45 -7.35
CA ILE A 235 2.08 -3.30 -8.18
C ILE A 235 2.99 -3.78 -9.31
N LEU A 236 4.10 -4.45 -8.96
CA LEU A 236 5.16 -4.81 -9.90
C LEU A 236 4.74 -5.91 -10.87
N TYR A 237 3.81 -6.79 -10.48
CA TYR A 237 3.31 -7.84 -11.36
C TYR A 237 2.00 -7.44 -12.04
N ASP A 238 0.96 -7.08 -11.26
CA ASP A 238 -0.37 -6.86 -11.84
C ASP A 238 -0.36 -5.62 -12.75
N ILE A 239 0.28 -4.50 -12.30
CA ILE A 239 0.31 -3.27 -13.11
C ILE A 239 1.43 -3.31 -14.14
N ASP A 240 2.69 -3.54 -13.71
CA ASP A 240 3.85 -3.36 -14.58
C ASP A 240 4.03 -4.50 -15.57
N ILE A 241 3.34 -5.64 -15.38
CA ILE A 241 3.43 -6.78 -16.29
C ILE A 241 2.07 -7.11 -16.92
N GLU A 242 1.03 -7.42 -16.12
CA GLU A 242 -0.24 -7.90 -16.67
C GLU A 242 -1.04 -6.78 -17.34
N TYR A 243 -1.19 -5.61 -16.69
CA TYR A 243 -1.93 -4.50 -17.29
C TYR A 243 -1.16 -3.85 -18.45
N GLN A 244 0.19 -3.85 -18.42
CA GLN A 244 0.98 -3.46 -19.59
C GLN A 244 0.75 -4.40 -20.79
N ALA A 245 0.64 -5.71 -20.54
CA ALA A 245 0.33 -6.67 -21.60
C ALA A 245 -1.12 -6.50 -22.11
N LEU A 246 -2.07 -6.21 -21.22
CA LEU A 246 -3.45 -5.87 -21.59
C LEU A 246 -3.49 -4.62 -22.45
N ALA A 247 -2.82 -3.54 -22.03
CA ALA A 247 -2.77 -2.27 -22.72
C ALA A 247 -2.29 -2.41 -24.18
N LYS A 248 -1.23 -3.19 -24.39
CA LYS A 248 -0.74 -3.51 -25.74
C LYS A 248 -1.78 -4.23 -26.61
N ARG A 249 -2.59 -5.12 -26.00
CA ARG A 249 -3.65 -5.83 -26.73
C ARG A 249 -4.82 -4.94 -27.13
N VAL A 250 -5.17 -3.96 -26.28
CA VAL A 250 -6.32 -3.07 -26.52
C VAL A 250 -5.92 -1.73 -27.15
N GLY A 251 -4.62 -1.50 -27.41
CA GLY A 251 -4.13 -0.32 -28.11
C GLY A 251 -4.05 0.96 -27.27
N VAL A 252 -3.86 0.85 -25.94
CA VAL A 252 -3.79 1.98 -25.01
C VAL A 252 -2.38 2.10 -24.44
N GLN A 253 -1.87 3.32 -24.30
CA GLN A 253 -0.67 3.60 -23.50
C GLN A 253 -1.05 3.62 -22.02
N ILE A 254 -0.39 2.79 -21.21
CA ILE A 254 -0.53 2.82 -19.75
C ILE A 254 0.77 3.27 -19.09
N GLU A 255 0.65 4.19 -18.16
CA GLU A 255 1.66 4.52 -17.16
C GLU A 255 1.06 4.33 -15.76
N ARG A 256 1.90 4.19 -14.75
CA ARG A 256 1.46 4.34 -13.36
C ARG A 256 2.23 5.42 -12.62
N THR A 257 1.66 5.92 -11.54
CA THR A 257 2.44 6.75 -10.61
C THR A 257 3.49 5.89 -9.89
N ASP A 258 4.56 6.52 -9.49
CA ASP A 258 5.49 5.93 -8.53
C ASP A 258 4.75 5.67 -7.21
N SER A 259 5.06 4.56 -6.55
CA SER A 259 4.56 4.28 -5.19
C SER A 259 5.22 5.24 -4.20
N LEU A 260 4.56 5.48 -3.07
CA LEU A 260 5.09 6.40 -2.05
C LEU A 260 6.40 5.89 -1.42
N ASN A 261 6.55 4.58 -1.29
CA ASN A 261 7.73 3.91 -0.74
C ASN A 261 8.23 4.62 0.54
N ASP A 262 9.44 5.16 0.55
CA ASP A 262 10.02 5.93 1.65
C ASP A 262 10.06 7.45 1.35
N SER A 263 9.12 7.94 0.55
CA SER A 263 9.03 9.36 0.20
C SER A 263 8.94 10.25 1.44
N PRO A 264 9.55 11.44 1.41
CA PRO A 264 9.49 12.39 2.53
C PRO A 264 8.06 12.72 2.97
N GLY A 265 7.10 12.77 2.04
CA GLY A 265 5.69 13.03 2.32
C GLY A 265 5.04 11.93 3.16
N LEU A 266 5.24 10.64 2.80
CA LEU A 266 4.74 9.51 3.58
C LEU A 266 5.41 9.45 4.96
N ILE A 267 6.73 9.59 5.01
CA ILE A 267 7.49 9.56 6.27
C ILE A 267 7.01 10.65 7.22
N ALA A 268 6.82 11.88 6.73
CA ALA A 268 6.31 12.99 7.53
C ALA A 268 4.89 12.71 8.04
N ALA A 269 4.01 12.17 7.19
CA ALA A 269 2.65 11.81 7.58
C ALA A 269 2.63 10.76 8.69
N VAL A 270 3.40 9.68 8.56
CA VAL A 270 3.51 8.62 9.57
C VAL A 270 4.10 9.16 10.88
N ALA A 271 5.15 9.99 10.81
CA ALA A 271 5.75 10.60 12.00
C ALA A 271 4.76 11.49 12.76
N ASP A 272 3.93 12.24 12.04
CA ASP A 272 2.91 13.09 12.65
C ASP A 272 1.81 12.25 13.33
N VAL A 273 1.36 11.15 12.71
CA VAL A 273 0.42 10.18 13.32
C VAL A 273 0.99 9.65 14.66
N VAL A 274 2.27 9.27 14.65
CA VAL A 274 2.94 8.77 15.86
C VAL A 274 3.01 9.83 16.97
N ARG A 275 3.40 11.07 16.62
CA ARG A 275 3.45 12.18 17.60
C ARG A 275 2.08 12.46 18.19
N HIS A 276 1.05 12.48 17.35
CA HIS A 276 -0.32 12.71 17.81
C HIS A 276 -0.77 11.62 18.79
N ALA A 277 -0.60 10.35 18.41
CA ALA A 277 -0.95 9.24 19.29
C ALA A 277 -0.18 9.23 20.62
N ALA A 278 1.09 9.64 20.61
CA ALA A 278 1.89 9.78 21.83
C ALA A 278 1.43 10.95 22.69
N ALA A 279 1.08 12.09 22.08
CA ALA A 279 0.57 13.27 22.79
C ALA A 279 -0.80 13.03 23.43
N GLU A 280 -1.73 12.34 22.75
CA GLU A 280 -3.02 11.94 23.33
C GLU A 280 -2.89 11.07 24.60
N ARG A 281 -1.76 10.37 24.73
CA ARG A 281 -1.43 9.55 25.91
C ARG A 281 -0.59 10.31 26.95
N GLY A 282 -0.24 11.57 26.69
CA GLY A 282 0.64 12.35 27.56
C GLY A 282 2.07 11.80 27.64
N TRP A 283 2.57 11.15 26.58
CA TRP A 283 3.92 10.56 26.53
C TRP A 283 4.97 11.56 26.02
N VAL A 284 4.54 12.61 25.35
CA VAL A 284 5.33 13.73 24.82
C VAL A 284 4.63 15.06 25.06
#